data_1488857c2518764cbe511840459fe67b
#
_entry.id   1488857c2518764cbe511840459fe67b
#
_cell.length_a   1.000
_cell.length_b   1.000
_cell.length_c   1.000
_cell.angle_alpha   90.00
_cell.angle_beta   90.00
_cell.angle_gamma   90.00
#
_symmetry.space_group_name_H-M   'P 1'
#
loop_
_entity.id
_entity.type
_entity.pdbx_description
1 polymer ?
#
loop_
_entity_poly.entity_id
_entity_poly.type
_entity_poly.pdbx_seq_one_letter_code
_entity_poly.pdbx_strand_id
1 'polypeptide(L)'
;MESVELVEAAADEMAVEAGLDEDQRFHIAMAVREATINAVLHGNEYDPARQIQVTLEDTGEDLKISIADEGRGFDPEKVPDPLKAENILRGTGRGIFLIRSLMDEVHFRQLHPGTELTLVKHLAHAAGKT
;
A
#
# COMPACT_ATOMS: atom_id res chain seq x y z
N MET A 1 0.15 15.57 6.01
CA MET A 1 0.92 15.35 4.79
C MET A 1 0.01 15.36 3.58
N GLU A 2 0.31 16.26 2.69
CA GLU A 2 -0.54 16.49 1.53
C GLU A 2 -0.61 15.29 0.61
N SER A 3 0.53 14.64 0.38
CA SER A 3 0.57 13.45 -0.47
C SER A 3 -0.31 12.33 0.07
N VAL A 4 -0.28 12.14 1.38
CA VAL A 4 -1.07 11.09 2.01
C VAL A 4 -2.55 11.35 1.79
N GLU A 5 -2.97 12.60 1.96
CA GLU A 5 -4.37 12.96 1.80
C GLU A 5 -4.85 12.78 0.38
N LEU A 6 -4.02 13.11 -0.61
CA LEU A 6 -4.37 12.95 -2.01
C LEU A 6 -4.53 11.47 -2.37
N VAL A 7 -3.61 10.64 -1.93
CA VAL A 7 -3.69 9.21 -2.23
C VAL A 7 -4.89 8.58 -1.56
N GLU A 8 -5.13 8.96 -0.31
CA GLU A 8 -6.26 8.44 0.44
C GLU A 8 -7.58 8.80 -0.23
N ALA A 9 -7.72 10.05 -0.68
CA ALA A 9 -8.93 10.51 -1.35
C ALA A 9 -9.15 9.78 -2.67
N ALA A 10 -8.10 9.57 -3.45
CA ALA A 10 -8.21 8.88 -4.72
C ALA A 10 -8.60 7.42 -4.52
N ALA A 11 -8.03 6.78 -3.52
CA ALA A 11 -8.37 5.39 -3.22
C ALA A 11 -9.81 5.27 -2.76
N ASP A 12 -10.28 6.21 -1.96
CA ASP A 12 -11.67 6.17 -1.51
C ASP A 12 -12.65 6.36 -2.66
N GLU A 13 -12.31 7.26 -3.57
CA GLU A 13 -13.16 7.48 -4.75
C GLU A 13 -13.28 6.20 -5.57
N MET A 14 -12.18 5.48 -5.76
CA MET A 14 -12.20 4.23 -6.48
C MET A 14 -13.04 3.19 -5.74
N ALA A 15 -12.93 3.15 -4.41
CA ALA A 15 -13.69 2.21 -3.61
C ALA A 15 -15.19 2.49 -3.68
N VAL A 16 -15.58 3.77 -3.68
CA VAL A 16 -16.97 4.15 -3.83
C VAL A 16 -17.51 3.69 -5.17
N GLU A 17 -16.75 3.92 -6.22
CA GLU A 17 -17.18 3.54 -7.57
C GLU A 17 -17.27 2.02 -7.72
N ALA A 18 -16.46 1.30 -6.97
CA ALA A 18 -16.50 -0.17 -6.99
C ALA A 18 -17.63 -0.76 -6.16
N GLY A 19 -18.35 0.09 -5.44
CA GLY A 19 -19.53 -0.36 -4.68
C GLY A 19 -19.21 -0.91 -3.30
N LEU A 20 -18.05 -0.61 -2.76
CA LEU A 20 -17.69 -1.09 -1.43
C LEU A 20 -18.45 -0.35 -0.34
N ASP A 21 -18.72 -1.05 0.76
CA ASP A 21 -19.43 -0.45 1.87
C ASP A 21 -18.52 0.42 2.73
N GLU A 22 -19.10 1.07 3.72
CA GLU A 22 -18.38 2.02 4.54
C GLU A 22 -17.23 1.38 5.32
N ASP A 23 -17.46 0.18 5.84
CA ASP A 23 -16.41 -0.51 6.59
C ASP A 23 -15.22 -0.86 5.71
N GLN A 24 -15.48 -1.37 4.51
CA GLN A 24 -14.42 -1.72 3.59
C GLN A 24 -13.66 -0.49 3.12
N ARG A 25 -14.38 0.60 2.89
CA ARG A 25 -13.76 1.86 2.50
C ARG A 25 -12.84 2.38 3.62
N PHE A 26 -13.29 2.24 4.86
CA PHE A 26 -12.49 2.65 6.01
C PHE A 26 -11.21 1.82 6.11
N HIS A 27 -11.32 0.50 5.91
CA HIS A 27 -10.15 -0.37 5.94
C HIS A 27 -9.13 0.01 4.87
N ILE A 28 -9.62 0.29 3.67
CA ILE A 28 -8.75 0.69 2.56
C ILE A 28 -8.07 2.02 2.88
N ALA A 29 -8.84 2.98 3.40
CA ALA A 29 -8.29 4.29 3.72
C ALA A 29 -7.16 4.17 4.75
N MET A 30 -7.36 3.37 5.79
CA MET A 30 -6.34 3.20 6.81
C MET A 30 -5.09 2.51 6.26
N ALA A 31 -5.29 1.48 5.44
CA ALA A 31 -4.15 0.75 4.88
C ALA A 31 -3.35 1.64 3.93
N VAL A 32 -4.04 2.39 3.08
CA VAL A 32 -3.40 3.29 2.13
C VAL A 32 -2.65 4.40 2.85
N ARG A 33 -3.26 4.94 3.90
CA ARG A 33 -2.62 5.98 4.69
C ARG A 33 -1.32 5.47 5.30
N GLU A 34 -1.36 4.29 5.90
CA GLU A 34 -0.17 3.72 6.53
C GLU A 34 0.91 3.43 5.49
N ALA A 35 0.52 2.84 4.36
CA ALA A 35 1.46 2.51 3.30
C ALA A 35 2.12 3.77 2.71
N THR A 36 1.34 4.82 2.53
CA THR A 36 1.86 6.06 1.96
C THR A 36 2.80 6.75 2.94
N ILE A 37 2.44 6.77 4.22
CA ILE A 37 3.31 7.33 5.24
C ILE A 37 4.64 6.57 5.25
N ASN A 38 4.58 5.24 5.20
CA ASN A 38 5.80 4.44 5.19
C ASN A 38 6.66 4.77 3.98
N ALA A 39 6.05 4.96 2.82
CA ALA A 39 6.82 5.29 1.61
C ALA A 39 7.52 6.63 1.74
N VAL A 40 6.83 7.62 2.29
CA VAL A 40 7.41 8.96 2.42
C VAL A 40 8.46 9.00 3.53
N LEU A 41 8.15 8.43 4.69
CA LEU A 41 9.05 8.55 5.85
C LEU A 41 10.21 7.58 5.78
N HIS A 42 9.92 6.33 5.49
CA HIS A 42 10.94 5.28 5.60
C HIS A 42 11.57 4.95 4.27
N GLY A 43 10.79 4.98 3.20
CA GLY A 43 11.32 4.72 1.87
C GLY A 43 12.14 5.88 1.36
N ASN A 44 11.53 7.05 1.30
CA ASN A 44 12.18 8.24 0.75
C ASN A 44 12.93 9.06 1.80
N GLU A 45 12.86 8.69 3.06
CA GLU A 45 13.61 9.33 4.14
C GLU A 45 13.36 10.83 4.22
N TYR A 46 12.12 11.23 4.00
CA TYR A 46 11.70 12.65 4.02
C TYR A 46 12.39 13.52 2.96
N ASP A 47 13.06 12.92 1.99
CA ASP A 47 13.77 13.68 0.98
C ASP A 47 12.77 14.27 -0.03
N PRO A 48 12.63 15.61 -0.09
CA PRO A 48 11.63 16.21 -0.99
C PRO A 48 11.97 16.03 -2.47
N ALA A 49 13.20 15.67 -2.79
CA ALA A 49 13.58 15.41 -4.17
C ALA A 49 13.12 14.03 -4.63
N ARG A 50 12.77 13.15 -3.71
CA ARG A 50 12.27 11.82 -4.05
C ARG A 50 10.75 11.86 -4.06
N GLN A 51 10.18 11.11 -4.97
CA GLN A 51 8.74 11.09 -5.15
C GLN A 51 8.20 9.70 -4.90
N ILE A 52 6.93 9.62 -4.58
CA ILE A 52 6.22 8.34 -4.58
C ILE A 52 5.41 8.26 -5.85
N GLN A 53 5.24 7.04 -6.35
CA GLN A 53 4.38 6.79 -7.49
C GLN A 53 3.25 5.90 -7.01
N VAL A 54 2.03 6.30 -7.34
CA VAL A 54 0.85 5.57 -6.89
C VAL A 54 0.05 5.15 -8.11
N THR A 55 -0.29 3.87 -8.16
CA THR A 55 -1.10 3.33 -9.22
C THR A 55 -2.36 2.72 -8.60
N LEU A 56 -3.50 3.09 -9.14
CA LEU A 56 -4.79 2.58 -8.68
C LEU A 56 -5.43 1.83 -9.84
N GLU A 57 -5.89 0.62 -9.56
CA GLU A 57 -6.48 -0.20 -10.60
C GLU A 57 -7.70 -0.94 -10.07
N ASP A 58 -8.80 -0.86 -10.81
CA ASP A 58 -10.00 -1.64 -10.55
C ASP A 58 -10.09 -2.68 -11.68
N THR A 59 -9.83 -3.93 -11.34
CA THR A 59 -9.83 -5.00 -12.36
C THR A 59 -11.21 -5.61 -12.56
N GLY A 60 -12.20 -5.17 -11.78
CA GLY A 60 -13.51 -5.79 -11.77
C GLY A 60 -13.63 -6.91 -10.75
N GLU A 61 -12.52 -7.51 -10.40
CA GLU A 61 -12.47 -8.54 -9.37
C GLU A 61 -11.72 -8.07 -8.12
N ASP A 62 -10.80 -7.13 -8.31
CA ASP A 62 -9.97 -6.61 -7.23
C ASP A 62 -9.74 -5.13 -7.40
N LEU A 63 -9.52 -4.45 -6.27
CA LEU A 63 -8.92 -3.13 -6.27
C LEU A 63 -7.46 -3.29 -5.90
N LYS A 64 -6.58 -2.72 -6.69
CA LYS A 64 -5.14 -2.79 -6.45
C LYS A 64 -4.59 -1.38 -6.30
N ILE A 65 -3.84 -1.17 -5.23
CA ILE A 65 -3.22 0.12 -4.95
C ILE A 65 -1.74 -0.14 -4.77
N SER A 66 -0.92 0.38 -5.68
CA SER A 66 0.52 0.20 -5.62
C SER A 66 1.17 1.51 -5.26
N ILE A 67 2.06 1.49 -4.28
CA ILE A 67 2.74 2.67 -3.80
C ILE A 67 4.24 2.38 -3.86
N ALA A 68 4.95 3.12 -4.71
CA ALA A 68 6.37 2.92 -4.93
C ALA A 68 7.14 4.13 -4.43
N ASP A 69 8.22 3.89 -3.70
CA ASP A 69 9.11 4.95 -3.27
C ASP A 69 10.42 4.89 -4.06
N GLU A 70 11.26 5.90 -3.90
CA GLU A 70 12.56 6.00 -4.57
C GLU A 70 13.72 5.83 -3.60
N GLY A 71 13.46 5.18 -2.46
CA GLY A 71 14.48 4.96 -1.45
C GLY A 71 15.48 3.90 -1.84
N ARG A 72 16.22 3.42 -0.86
CA ARG A 72 17.21 2.38 -1.11
C ARG A 72 16.58 1.04 -1.40
N GLY A 73 15.36 0.85 -0.96
CA GLY A 73 14.73 -0.45 -1.01
C GLY A 73 15.35 -1.39 0.01
N PHE A 74 15.21 -2.66 -0.22
CA PHE A 74 15.86 -3.67 0.61
C PHE A 74 16.29 -4.82 -0.28
N ASP A 75 17.24 -5.60 0.23
CA ASP A 75 17.78 -6.73 -0.52
C ASP A 75 17.24 -8.01 0.16
N PRO A 76 16.34 -8.74 -0.51
CA PRO A 76 15.75 -9.94 0.09
C PRO A 76 16.80 -10.99 0.44
N GLU A 77 17.93 -11.00 -0.24
CA GLU A 77 18.98 -11.96 0.05
C GLU A 77 19.71 -11.64 1.33
N LYS A 78 19.75 -10.36 1.71
CA LYS A 78 20.38 -9.93 2.95
C LYS A 78 19.43 -9.97 4.11
N VAL A 79 18.15 -10.15 3.84
CA VAL A 79 17.12 -10.22 4.88
C VAL A 79 16.39 -11.53 4.67
N PRO A 80 16.91 -12.62 5.24
CA PRO A 80 16.33 -13.94 5.01
C PRO A 80 14.94 -14.13 5.59
N ASP A 81 14.59 -13.31 6.57
CA ASP A 81 13.30 -13.41 7.23
C ASP A 81 12.37 -12.32 6.68
N PRO A 82 11.25 -12.69 6.02
CA PRO A 82 10.31 -11.69 5.51
C PRO A 82 9.82 -10.72 6.58
N LEU A 83 9.72 -11.16 7.83
CA LEU A 83 9.32 -10.27 8.90
C LEU A 83 10.34 -9.20 9.16
N LYS A 84 11.62 -9.55 9.02
CA LYS A 84 12.67 -8.55 9.18
C LYS A 84 12.66 -7.54 8.05
N ALA A 85 12.35 -8.00 6.84
CA ALA A 85 12.23 -7.09 5.72
C ALA A 85 11.10 -6.09 5.96
N GLU A 86 9.97 -6.57 6.47
CA GLU A 86 8.87 -5.70 6.82
C GLU A 86 9.25 -4.70 7.90
N ASN A 87 10.00 -5.15 8.89
CA ASN A 87 10.45 -4.27 9.96
C ASN A 87 11.37 -3.18 9.44
N ILE A 88 12.24 -3.53 8.50
CA ILE A 88 13.14 -2.55 7.91
C ILE A 88 12.34 -1.47 7.16
N LEU A 89 11.31 -1.88 6.43
CA LEU A 89 10.51 -0.94 5.64
C LEU A 89 9.82 0.10 6.49
N ARG A 90 9.48 -0.22 7.72
CA ARG A 90 8.74 0.75 8.52
C ARG A 90 9.24 0.90 9.93
N GLY A 91 10.31 0.24 10.27
CA GLY A 91 11.01 0.46 11.52
C GLY A 91 10.42 -0.18 12.76
N THR A 92 9.12 -0.41 12.82
CA THR A 92 8.50 -0.89 14.05
C THR A 92 7.81 -2.23 13.96
N GLY A 93 7.53 -2.73 12.78
CA GLY A 93 6.80 -3.99 12.62
C GLY A 93 5.29 -3.84 12.64
N ARG A 94 4.79 -2.69 13.07
CA ARG A 94 3.35 -2.52 13.26
C ARG A 94 2.59 -2.12 12.01
N GLY A 95 3.16 -1.22 11.21
CA GLY A 95 2.44 -0.69 10.06
C GLY A 95 2.11 -1.76 9.04
N ILE A 96 3.08 -2.62 8.73
CA ILE A 96 2.84 -3.69 7.77
C ILE A 96 1.85 -4.70 8.33
N PHE A 97 1.95 -4.99 9.62
CA PHE A 97 0.98 -5.88 10.26
C PHE A 97 -0.43 -5.31 10.14
N LEU A 98 -0.57 -4.01 10.39
CA LEU A 98 -1.86 -3.34 10.27
C LEU A 98 -2.37 -3.42 8.83
N ILE A 99 -1.52 -3.10 7.87
CA ILE A 99 -1.90 -3.14 6.47
C ILE A 99 -2.39 -4.55 6.09
N ARG A 100 -1.67 -5.58 6.51
CA ARG A 100 -2.06 -6.95 6.20
C ARG A 100 -3.38 -7.35 6.84
N SER A 101 -3.69 -6.77 7.99
CA SER A 101 -4.95 -7.09 8.66
C SER A 101 -6.14 -6.40 8.00
N LEU A 102 -5.90 -5.35 7.22
CA LEU A 102 -6.97 -4.57 6.60
C LEU A 102 -7.20 -4.91 5.14
N MET A 103 -6.21 -5.48 4.47
CA MET A 103 -6.29 -5.80 3.05
C MET A 103 -6.28 -7.31 2.86
N ASP A 104 -6.75 -7.76 1.69
CA ASP A 104 -6.81 -9.19 1.41
C ASP A 104 -5.44 -9.74 0.99
N GLU A 105 -4.66 -8.94 0.29
CA GLU A 105 -3.30 -9.34 -0.09
C GLU A 105 -2.38 -8.13 -0.01
N VAL A 106 -1.13 -8.38 0.31
CA VAL A 106 -0.09 -7.36 0.36
C VAL A 106 1.17 -7.94 -0.26
N HIS A 107 1.70 -7.26 -1.26
CA HIS A 107 2.88 -7.74 -1.98
C HIS A 107 3.96 -6.69 -1.98
N PHE A 108 5.21 -7.13 -1.83
CA PHE A 108 6.38 -6.27 -1.90
C PHE A 108 7.18 -6.60 -3.14
N ARG A 109 7.72 -5.58 -3.77
CA ARG A 109 8.64 -5.78 -4.88
C ARG A 109 9.77 -4.77 -4.76
N GLN A 110 11.02 -5.25 -4.84
CA GLN A 110 12.15 -4.36 -4.82
C GLN A 110 12.33 -3.73 -6.19
N LEU A 111 12.51 -2.43 -6.20
CA LEU A 111 12.80 -1.67 -7.41
C LEU A 111 14.26 -1.26 -7.39
N HIS A 112 14.70 -0.58 -8.42
CA HIS A 112 16.08 -0.09 -8.53
C HIS A 112 16.07 1.35 -9.00
N PRO A 113 15.97 2.34 -8.08
CA PRO A 113 15.90 2.19 -6.62
C PRO A 113 14.47 2.05 -6.12
N GLY A 114 14.35 1.74 -4.84
CA GLY A 114 13.10 1.85 -4.14
C GLY A 114 12.40 0.53 -3.88
N THR A 115 11.19 0.65 -3.39
CA THR A 115 10.35 -0.48 -3.05
C THR A 115 8.92 -0.17 -3.48
N GLU A 116 8.24 -1.18 -3.98
CA GLU A 116 6.82 -1.06 -4.31
C GLU A 116 6.02 -1.95 -3.40
N LEU A 117 4.97 -1.37 -2.82
CA LEU A 117 4.03 -2.10 -1.99
C LEU A 117 2.69 -2.11 -2.71
N THR A 118 2.13 -3.29 -2.97
CA THR A 118 0.84 -3.42 -3.62
C THR A 118 -0.17 -3.98 -2.64
N LEU A 119 -1.26 -3.25 -2.48
CA LEU A 119 -2.37 -3.63 -1.61
C LEU A 119 -3.52 -4.09 -2.48
N VAL A 120 -4.09 -5.25 -2.15
CA VAL A 120 -5.18 -5.83 -2.94
C VAL A 120 -6.39 -6.02 -2.05
N LYS A 121 -7.55 -5.54 -2.53
CA LYS A 121 -8.84 -5.76 -1.89
C LYS A 121 -9.74 -6.49 -2.87
N HIS A 122 -10.20 -7.67 -2.47
CA HIS A 122 -11.08 -8.46 -3.32
C HIS A 122 -12.47 -7.84 -3.32
N LEU A 123 -13.10 -7.85 -4.48
CA LEU A 123 -14.44 -7.29 -4.62
C LEU A 123 -15.47 -8.41 -4.48
N ALA A 124 -16.28 -8.31 -3.46
CA ALA A 124 -17.24 -9.36 -3.16
C ALA A 124 -18.24 -9.56 -4.29
N HIS A 125 -18.62 -8.48 -4.97
CA HIS A 125 -19.61 -8.61 -6.03
C HIS A 125 -19.06 -9.43 -7.21
N ALA A 126 -17.76 -9.42 -7.41
CA ALA A 126 -17.17 -10.19 -8.49
C ALA A 126 -17.30 -11.69 -8.21
N ALA A 127 -17.21 -12.05 -6.96
CA ALA A 127 -17.34 -13.45 -6.57
C ALA A 127 -18.80 -13.88 -6.50
N GLY A 128 -19.61 -12.96 -6.15
CA GLY A 128 -20.95 -13.30 -5.85
C GLY A 128 -21.95 -13.08 -6.88
N LYS A 129 -21.89 -12.51 -7.51
CA LYS A 129 -22.87 -12.23 -7.96
C LYS A 129 -23.44 -12.59 -8.76
N THR A 130 -23.32 -12.86 -8.80
CA THR A 130 -23.85 -13.32 -9.68
C THR A 130 -24.92 -13.23 -9.82
#